data_e48a8d7a151f1370636c9bb16ca9685c
#
_entry.id   e48a8d7a151f1370636c9bb16ca9685c
#
_cell.length_a   1.000
_cell.length_b   1.000
_cell.length_c   1.000
_cell.angle_alpha   90.00
_cell.angle_beta   90.00
_cell.angle_gamma   90.00
#
_symmetry.space_group_name_H-M   'P 1'
#
loop_
_entity.id
_entity.type
_entity.pdbx_description
1 polymer ?
#
loop_
_entity_poly.entity_id
_entity_poly.type
_entity_poly.pdbx_seq_one_letter_code
_entity_poly.pdbx_strand_id
1 'polypeptide(L)'
;MQRRDFLKFSAALGVASALPLWSRAVFAADRPALPIPELLAADARSRIQLVVQAGKTTFGQHAATTWGYNGNLLGPALQLRKGKAVTVDIHNTLAEETTLHWHGLEVPGEVDGGPQGIIRPGGKRSVTFTPEQRAATCWFHPHQHGKTGHQVAMGLAAD
;
A
#
# COMPACT_ATOMS: atom_id res chain seq x y z
N MET A 1 11.74 -55.03 1.74
CA MET A 1 10.45 -54.44 1.32
C MET A 1 10.08 -55.07 -0.02
N GLN A 2 8.96 -55.80 -0.08
CA GLN A 2 8.57 -56.47 -1.31
C GLN A 2 7.89 -55.46 -2.24
N ARG A 3 8.02 -55.65 -3.57
CA ARG A 3 7.39 -54.76 -4.57
C ARG A 3 5.89 -54.51 -4.32
N ARG A 4 5.22 -55.56 -3.78
CA ARG A 4 3.79 -55.51 -3.45
C ARG A 4 3.47 -54.55 -2.30
N ASP A 5 4.38 -54.47 -1.30
CA ASP A 5 4.21 -53.58 -0.15
C ASP A 5 4.44 -52.12 -0.58
N PHE A 6 5.42 -51.89 -1.45
CA PHE A 6 5.66 -50.57 -2.02
C PHE A 6 4.42 -50.03 -2.79
N LEU A 7 3.81 -50.90 -3.63
CA LEU A 7 2.61 -50.52 -4.38
C LEU A 7 1.41 -50.24 -3.47
N LYS A 8 1.25 -51.01 -2.39
CA LYS A 8 0.19 -50.77 -1.39
C LYS A 8 0.40 -49.45 -0.65
N PHE A 9 1.64 -49.16 -0.25
CA PHE A 9 1.98 -47.87 0.39
C PHE A 9 1.81 -46.70 -0.54
N SER A 10 2.22 -46.85 -1.80
CA SER A 10 2.04 -45.79 -2.80
C SER A 10 0.57 -45.52 -3.11
N ALA A 11 -0.27 -46.56 -3.18
CA ALA A 11 -1.72 -46.41 -3.36
C ALA A 11 -2.37 -45.74 -2.14
N ALA A 12 -1.97 -46.10 -0.93
CA ALA A 12 -2.47 -45.49 0.30
C ALA A 12 -2.07 -44.00 0.40
N LEU A 13 -0.85 -43.66 -0.01
CA LEU A 13 -0.39 -42.26 -0.06
C LEU A 13 -1.15 -41.47 -1.11
N GLY A 14 -1.42 -42.06 -2.28
CA GLY A 14 -2.21 -41.44 -3.35
C GLY A 14 -3.65 -41.14 -2.94
N VAL A 15 -4.28 -42.06 -2.19
CA VAL A 15 -5.62 -41.83 -1.62
C VAL A 15 -5.60 -40.77 -0.55
N ALA A 16 -4.58 -40.70 0.29
CA ALA A 16 -4.45 -39.65 1.31
C ALA A 16 -4.23 -38.24 0.69
N SER A 17 -3.54 -38.16 -0.45
CA SER A 17 -3.36 -36.90 -1.17
C SER A 17 -4.58 -36.50 -2.00
N ALA A 18 -5.47 -37.44 -2.32
CA ALA A 18 -6.75 -37.23 -3.01
C ALA A 18 -7.93 -36.94 -2.07
N LEU A 19 -7.68 -36.94 -0.73
CA LEU A 19 -8.71 -36.48 0.20
C LEU A 19 -9.05 -35.04 -0.11
N PRO A 20 -10.35 -34.74 -0.37
CA PRO A 20 -10.74 -33.43 -0.82
C PRO A 20 -10.38 -32.40 0.24
N LEU A 21 -9.92 -31.26 -0.24
CA LEU A 21 -9.41 -30.13 0.53
C LEU A 21 -10.49 -29.43 1.38
N TRP A 22 -11.63 -30.10 1.66
CA TRP A 22 -12.64 -29.57 2.57
C TRP A 22 -12.11 -29.37 4.00
N SER A 23 -11.06 -30.09 4.38
CA SER A 23 -10.33 -29.77 5.62
C SER A 23 -9.64 -28.38 5.56
N ARG A 24 -9.35 -27.86 4.39
CA ARG A 24 -8.81 -26.49 4.23
C ARG A 24 -9.89 -25.42 4.33
N ALA A 25 -11.14 -25.74 4.03
CA ALA A 25 -12.26 -24.82 4.21
C ALA A 25 -12.50 -24.49 5.69
N VAL A 26 -12.26 -25.44 6.59
CA VAL A 26 -12.39 -25.22 8.04
C VAL A 26 -11.37 -24.21 8.57
N PHE A 27 -10.13 -24.22 8.02
CA PHE A 27 -9.12 -23.22 8.37
C PHE A 27 -9.30 -21.88 7.69
N ALA A 28 -10.14 -21.81 6.66
CA ALA A 28 -10.45 -20.54 5.98
C ALA A 28 -11.57 -19.76 6.68
N ALA A 29 -12.43 -20.42 7.47
CA ALA A 29 -13.56 -19.80 8.15
C ALA A 29 -13.13 -18.82 9.27
N ASP A 30 -11.96 -19.02 9.87
CA ASP A 30 -11.43 -18.21 10.97
C ASP A 30 -10.40 -17.16 10.51
N ARG A 31 -10.21 -16.99 9.19
CA ARG A 31 -9.31 -15.96 8.70
C ARG A 31 -9.96 -14.58 8.84
N PRO A 32 -9.28 -13.61 9.45
CA PRO A 32 -9.79 -12.24 9.48
C PRO A 32 -10.00 -11.73 8.05
N ALA A 33 -11.02 -10.90 7.86
CA ALA A 33 -11.24 -10.24 6.58
C ALA A 33 -9.99 -9.43 6.20
N LEU A 34 -9.63 -9.45 4.91
CA LEU A 34 -8.54 -8.61 4.41
C LEU A 34 -8.94 -7.14 4.60
N PRO A 35 -8.14 -6.33 5.32
CA PRO A 35 -8.41 -4.91 5.42
C PRO A 35 -8.25 -4.28 4.03
N ILE A 36 -9.35 -3.74 3.51
CA ILE A 36 -9.36 -3.01 2.23
C ILE A 36 -9.19 -1.53 2.57
N PRO A 37 -8.23 -0.81 1.97
CA PRO A 37 -8.06 0.61 2.21
C PRO A 37 -9.29 1.39 1.73
N GLU A 38 -9.54 2.54 2.36
CA GLU A 38 -10.54 3.48 1.90
C GLU A 38 -10.21 3.97 0.49
N LEU A 39 -11.22 4.05 -0.38
CA LEU A 39 -11.06 4.60 -1.72
C LEU A 39 -11.34 6.11 -1.70
N LEU A 40 -10.31 6.89 -1.92
CA LEU A 40 -10.38 8.35 -1.94
C LEU A 40 -10.37 8.87 -3.39
N ALA A 41 -11.47 9.49 -3.80
CA ALA A 41 -11.59 10.17 -5.08
C ALA A 41 -11.40 11.68 -4.93
N ALA A 42 -11.07 12.36 -6.03
CA ALA A 42 -11.00 13.82 -6.04
C ALA A 42 -12.39 14.44 -5.77
N ASP A 43 -12.39 15.55 -5.05
CA ASP A 43 -13.58 16.35 -4.76
C ASP A 43 -14.14 17.05 -6.02
N ALA A 44 -15.20 17.84 -5.84
CA ALA A 44 -15.85 18.61 -6.93
C ALA A 44 -14.91 19.64 -7.59
N ARG A 45 -13.81 20.00 -6.95
CA ARG A 45 -12.76 20.89 -7.46
C ARG A 45 -11.56 20.14 -8.03
N SER A 46 -11.69 18.83 -8.23
CA SER A 46 -10.62 17.92 -8.67
C SER A 46 -9.42 17.91 -7.71
N ARG A 47 -9.64 17.98 -6.41
CA ARG A 47 -8.59 17.99 -5.39
C ARG A 47 -8.68 16.77 -4.49
N ILE A 48 -7.51 16.28 -4.10
CA ILE A 48 -7.32 15.25 -3.08
C ILE A 48 -6.42 15.85 -1.99
N GLN A 49 -6.76 15.61 -0.74
CA GLN A 49 -5.96 16.05 0.40
C GLN A 49 -5.31 14.87 1.10
N LEU A 50 -4.00 14.94 1.29
CA LEU A 50 -3.20 13.95 2.01
C LEU A 50 -2.45 14.63 3.16
N VAL A 51 -2.65 14.13 4.36
CA VAL A 51 -1.88 14.51 5.55
C VAL A 51 -0.91 13.38 5.87
N VAL A 52 0.39 13.69 5.81
CA VAL A 52 1.45 12.77 6.24
C VAL A 52 1.61 12.94 7.74
N GLN A 53 1.36 11.90 8.52
CA GLN A 53 1.28 12.00 9.97
C GLN A 53 1.86 10.79 10.70
N ALA A 54 2.28 11.02 11.94
CA ALA A 54 2.62 9.96 12.87
C ALA A 54 1.36 9.50 13.64
N GLY A 55 1.35 8.24 14.03
CA GLY A 55 0.28 7.64 14.80
C GLY A 55 0.76 6.42 15.58
N LYS A 56 -0.19 5.65 16.08
CA LYS A 56 0.06 4.36 16.74
C LYS A 56 -0.82 3.29 16.13
N THR A 57 -0.23 2.14 15.86
CA THR A 57 -0.92 0.96 15.34
C THR A 57 -0.63 -0.24 16.24
N THR A 58 -1.64 -1.08 16.44
CA THR A 58 -1.49 -2.31 17.22
C THR A 58 -1.39 -3.50 16.28
N PHE A 59 -0.31 -4.27 16.41
CA PHE A 59 -0.09 -5.52 15.71
C PHE A 59 -0.19 -6.68 16.71
N GLY A 60 -1.30 -7.41 16.70
CA GLY A 60 -1.59 -8.38 17.73
C GLY A 60 -1.69 -7.72 19.12
N GLN A 61 -0.74 -8.02 20.02
CA GLN A 61 -0.67 -7.44 21.36
C GLN A 61 0.37 -6.31 21.49
N HIS A 62 1.04 -5.93 20.41
CA HIS A 62 2.12 -4.95 20.43
C HIS A 62 1.68 -3.65 19.76
N ALA A 63 1.76 -2.54 20.49
CA ALA A 63 1.59 -1.21 19.94
C ALA A 63 2.94 -0.67 19.44
N ALA A 64 2.91 -0.08 18.24
CA ALA A 64 4.08 0.54 17.62
C ALA A 64 3.75 1.96 17.16
N THR A 65 4.76 2.83 17.13
CA THR A 65 4.66 4.10 16.43
C THR A 65 4.74 3.81 14.94
N THR A 66 3.78 4.32 14.21
CA THR A 66 3.67 4.15 12.76
C THR A 66 3.36 5.48 12.09
N TRP A 67 3.55 5.56 10.80
CA TRP A 67 3.20 6.74 10.02
C TRP A 67 2.19 6.35 8.93
N GLY A 68 1.41 7.33 8.48
CA GLY A 68 0.44 7.08 7.42
C GLY A 68 -0.01 8.35 6.71
N TYR A 69 -0.77 8.13 5.66
CA TYR A 69 -1.47 9.19 4.93
C TYR A 69 -2.93 9.19 5.37
N ASN A 70 -3.41 10.29 5.92
CA ASN A 70 -4.76 10.46 6.47
C ASN A 70 -5.12 9.46 7.58
N GLY A 71 -4.15 8.75 8.14
CA GLY A 71 -4.34 7.72 9.15
C GLY A 71 -3.05 7.39 9.89
N ASN A 72 -3.10 6.33 10.70
CA ASN A 72 -1.97 5.94 11.55
C ASN A 72 -0.96 5.04 10.84
N LEU A 73 -1.37 4.36 9.78
CA LEU A 73 -0.55 3.40 9.03
C LEU A 73 -1.05 3.34 7.59
N LEU A 74 -0.13 3.28 6.63
CA LEU A 74 -0.44 3.24 5.22
C LEU A 74 -1.27 4.46 4.78
N GLY A 75 -2.18 4.30 3.84
CA GLY A 75 -3.03 5.39 3.38
C GLY A 75 -4.25 4.89 2.62
N PRO A 76 -5.11 5.80 2.19
CA PRO A 76 -6.22 5.48 1.30
C PRO A 76 -5.72 5.08 -0.09
N ALA A 77 -6.48 4.27 -0.80
CA ALA A 77 -6.27 4.07 -2.23
C ALA A 77 -6.84 5.26 -3.00
N LEU A 78 -6.06 5.85 -3.92
CA LEU A 78 -6.48 7.02 -4.69
C LEU A 78 -7.12 6.61 -6.02
N GLN A 79 -8.37 6.99 -6.24
CA GLN A 79 -9.02 6.80 -7.54
C GLN A 79 -8.72 7.95 -8.48
N LEU A 80 -7.82 7.73 -9.44
CA LEU A 80 -7.50 8.69 -10.50
C LEU A 80 -8.23 8.30 -11.79
N ARG A 81 -8.58 9.31 -12.61
CA ARG A 81 -9.27 9.10 -13.89
C ARG A 81 -8.40 9.58 -15.04
N LYS A 82 -8.15 8.69 -16.01
CA LYS A 82 -7.43 9.05 -17.24
C LYS A 82 -8.04 10.29 -17.90
N GLY A 83 -7.19 11.18 -18.36
CA GLY A 83 -7.58 12.43 -19.05
C GLY A 83 -8.25 13.47 -18.15
N LYS A 84 -8.26 13.27 -16.83
CA LYS A 84 -8.79 14.24 -15.87
C LYS A 84 -7.66 14.77 -15.00
N ALA A 85 -7.45 16.09 -15.06
CA ALA A 85 -6.51 16.75 -14.18
C ALA A 85 -6.93 16.58 -12.72
N VAL A 86 -5.97 16.32 -11.86
CA VAL A 86 -6.14 16.23 -10.41
C VAL A 86 -5.07 17.06 -9.72
N THR A 87 -5.44 17.73 -8.65
CA THR A 87 -4.49 18.37 -7.74
C THR A 87 -4.45 17.62 -6.44
N VAL A 88 -3.25 17.20 -6.02
CA VAL A 88 -3.04 16.58 -4.72
C VAL A 88 -2.34 17.58 -3.80
N ASP A 89 -3.00 17.89 -2.69
CA ASP A 89 -2.49 18.75 -1.62
C ASP A 89 -1.92 17.87 -0.52
N ILE A 90 -0.62 17.98 -0.28
CA ILE A 90 0.11 17.18 0.68
C ILE A 90 0.54 18.08 1.83
N HIS A 91 0.20 17.70 3.06
CA HIS A 91 0.60 18.40 4.27
C HIS A 91 1.44 17.46 5.13
N ASN A 92 2.70 17.79 5.35
CA ASN A 92 3.61 17.03 6.21
C ASN A 92 3.50 17.50 7.66
N THR A 93 2.94 16.68 8.53
CA THR A 93 2.87 16.96 9.99
C THR A 93 3.92 16.18 10.78
N LEU A 94 4.81 15.43 10.12
CA LEU A 94 5.93 14.78 10.77
C LEU A 94 6.96 15.80 11.27
N ALA A 95 7.80 15.39 12.20
CA ALA A 95 8.93 16.19 12.69
C ALA A 95 10.14 16.17 11.74
N GLU A 96 10.03 15.49 10.59
CA GLU A 96 11.09 15.41 9.60
C GLU A 96 10.60 15.67 8.17
N GLU A 97 11.54 15.96 7.29
CA GLU A 97 11.27 16.14 5.86
C GLU A 97 10.82 14.83 5.21
N THR A 98 9.92 14.94 4.26
CA THR A 98 9.46 13.82 3.42
C THR A 98 9.26 14.28 1.98
N THR A 99 8.94 13.35 1.10
CA THR A 99 8.45 13.59 -0.26
C THR A 99 7.24 12.68 -0.51
N LEU A 100 6.60 12.79 -1.66
CA LEU A 100 5.57 11.85 -2.11
C LEU A 100 5.80 11.56 -3.59
N HIS A 101 6.29 10.38 -3.89
CA HIS A 101 6.59 9.87 -5.23
C HIS A 101 5.45 9.00 -5.74
N TRP A 102 5.10 9.19 -7.00
CA TRP A 102 4.05 8.46 -7.72
C TRP A 102 4.65 7.27 -8.47
N HIS A 103 4.89 6.18 -7.77
CA HIS A 103 5.55 5.01 -8.33
C HIS A 103 4.68 4.29 -9.37
N GLY A 104 5.11 4.32 -10.60
CA GLY A 104 4.41 3.72 -11.72
C GLY A 104 3.44 4.64 -12.46
N LEU A 105 3.30 5.91 -12.03
CA LEU A 105 2.57 6.91 -12.78
C LEU A 105 3.50 7.62 -13.80
N GLU A 106 3.00 7.79 -15.02
CA GLU A 106 3.66 8.59 -16.06
C GLU A 106 3.27 10.06 -15.86
N VAL A 107 4.06 10.78 -15.06
CA VAL A 107 3.85 12.20 -14.73
C VAL A 107 5.11 13.00 -14.99
N PRO A 108 5.01 14.34 -15.20
CA PRO A 108 6.18 15.19 -15.33
C PRO A 108 7.08 15.14 -14.09
N GLY A 109 8.41 15.15 -14.29
CA GLY A 109 9.40 14.99 -13.22
C GLY A 109 9.28 16.02 -12.09
N GLU A 110 8.79 17.24 -12.39
CA GLU A 110 8.58 18.31 -11.41
C GLU A 110 7.50 17.97 -10.37
N VAL A 111 6.55 17.10 -10.72
CA VAL A 111 5.43 16.71 -9.85
C VAL A 111 5.56 15.26 -9.35
N ASP A 112 6.52 14.52 -9.87
CA ASP A 112 6.75 13.11 -9.54
C ASP A 112 7.20 12.84 -8.08
N GLY A 113 7.61 13.89 -7.38
CA GLY A 113 7.91 13.80 -5.94
C GLY A 113 9.18 13.02 -5.59
N GLY A 114 10.14 12.99 -6.50
CA GLY A 114 11.49 12.50 -6.23
C GLY A 114 12.21 13.37 -5.16
N PRO A 115 13.54 13.18 -4.96
CA PRO A 115 14.31 13.86 -3.92
C PRO A 115 14.23 15.40 -3.94
N GLN A 116 13.95 15.99 -5.10
CA GLN A 116 13.74 17.43 -5.25
C GLN A 116 12.37 17.92 -4.72
N GLY A 117 11.43 17.00 -4.48
CA GLY A 117 10.07 17.27 -4.04
C GLY A 117 9.90 17.40 -2.52
N ILE A 118 10.90 17.91 -1.80
CA ILE A 118 10.93 17.97 -0.33
C ILE A 118 9.76 18.75 0.25
N ILE A 119 9.10 18.16 1.25
CA ILE A 119 8.06 18.79 2.06
C ILE A 119 8.59 18.83 3.51
N ARG A 120 8.95 20.01 3.98
CA ARG A 120 9.51 20.22 5.32
C ARG A 120 8.47 19.95 6.42
N PRO A 121 8.89 19.74 7.67
CA PRO A 121 7.99 19.68 8.82
C PRO A 121 7.02 20.86 8.85
N GLY A 122 5.72 20.57 9.00
CA GLY A 122 4.65 21.59 8.92
C GLY A 122 4.39 22.16 7.52
N GLY A 123 5.18 21.75 6.53
CA GLY A 123 5.10 22.25 5.15
C GLY A 123 3.95 21.64 4.36
N LYS A 124 3.61 22.33 3.28
CA LYS A 124 2.59 21.90 2.31
C LYS A 124 3.16 21.92 0.91
N ARG A 125 2.72 21.00 0.08
CA ARG A 125 3.01 20.96 -1.36
C ARG A 125 1.75 20.58 -2.12
N SER A 126 1.44 21.31 -3.17
CA SER A 126 0.39 20.96 -4.12
C SER A 126 1.01 20.57 -5.44
N VAL A 127 0.59 19.46 -5.99
CA VAL A 127 1.00 18.98 -7.31
C VAL A 127 -0.22 18.75 -8.18
N THR A 128 -0.15 19.12 -9.45
CA THR A 128 -1.25 18.95 -10.41
C THR A 128 -0.72 18.14 -11.59
N PHE A 129 -1.44 17.08 -11.96
CA PHE A 129 -1.11 16.26 -13.13
C PHE A 129 -2.37 15.67 -13.75
N THR A 130 -2.25 15.18 -14.98
CA THR A 130 -3.30 14.48 -15.70
C THR A 130 -2.79 13.07 -16.02
N PRO A 131 -3.38 12.01 -15.46
CA PRO A 131 -2.99 10.64 -15.82
C PRO A 131 -3.38 10.34 -17.27
N GLU A 132 -2.42 9.94 -18.10
CA GLU A 132 -2.67 9.60 -19.51
C GLU A 132 -2.42 8.11 -19.82
N GLN A 133 -1.77 7.38 -18.91
CA GLN A 133 -1.45 5.98 -19.07
C GLN A 133 -2.70 5.07 -19.06
N ARG A 134 -2.50 3.79 -19.38
CA ARG A 134 -3.53 2.75 -19.24
C ARG A 134 -3.86 2.53 -17.76
N ALA A 135 -5.06 2.05 -17.48
CA ALA A 135 -5.45 1.68 -16.13
C ALA A 135 -4.47 0.64 -15.55
N ALA A 136 -3.98 0.92 -14.37
CA ALA A 136 -3.05 0.09 -13.64
C ALA A 136 -3.20 0.36 -12.14
N THR A 137 -2.80 -0.58 -11.31
CA THR A 137 -2.55 -0.33 -9.89
C THR A 137 -1.12 0.20 -9.76
N CYS A 138 -0.98 1.37 -9.20
CA CYS A 138 0.28 2.02 -8.88
C CYS A 138 0.32 2.26 -7.37
N TRP A 139 1.43 2.72 -6.85
CA TRP A 139 1.52 3.07 -5.44
C TRP A 139 2.25 4.39 -5.24
N PHE A 140 2.11 5.01 -4.09
CA PHE A 140 2.84 6.21 -3.75
C PHE A 140 3.52 6.07 -2.39
N HIS A 141 4.70 6.66 -2.28
CA HIS A 141 5.55 6.54 -1.10
C HIS A 141 6.59 7.67 -1.06
N PRO A 142 7.27 7.88 0.08
CA PRO A 142 8.38 8.83 0.13
C PRO A 142 9.55 8.41 -0.75
N HIS A 143 10.24 9.38 -1.33
CA HIS A 143 11.50 9.18 -2.06
C HIS A 143 12.59 10.14 -1.55
N GLN A 144 12.55 10.44 -0.26
CA GLN A 144 13.54 11.29 0.41
C GLN A 144 14.91 10.63 0.40
N HIS A 145 15.92 11.34 -0.06
CA HIS A 145 17.29 10.80 -0.15
C HIS A 145 17.81 10.35 1.21
N GLY A 146 18.28 9.11 1.29
CA GLY A 146 18.77 8.49 2.52
C GLY A 146 17.70 8.07 3.53
N LYS A 147 16.41 8.34 3.29
CA LYS A 147 15.32 8.06 4.24
C LYS A 147 14.17 7.21 3.67
N THR A 148 14.15 6.95 2.37
CA THR A 148 13.05 6.21 1.72
C THR A 148 12.72 4.91 2.44
N GLY A 149 13.72 4.06 2.67
CA GLY A 149 13.50 2.76 3.33
C GLY A 149 12.95 2.90 4.74
N HIS A 150 13.46 3.86 5.52
CA HIS A 150 12.96 4.13 6.87
C HIS A 150 11.50 4.60 6.85
N GLN A 151 11.18 5.59 6.03
CA GLN A 151 9.84 6.18 5.99
C GLN A 151 8.79 5.20 5.47
N VAL A 152 9.14 4.37 4.47
CA VAL A 152 8.28 3.28 4.00
C VAL A 152 8.09 2.22 5.08
N ALA A 153 9.16 1.82 5.78
CA ALA A 153 9.07 0.85 6.89
C ALA A 153 8.24 1.36 8.07
N MET A 154 8.19 2.67 8.29
CA MET A 154 7.31 3.30 9.28
C MET A 154 5.83 3.28 8.87
N GLY A 155 5.51 3.01 7.59
CA GLY A 155 4.16 2.86 7.08
C GLY A 155 3.74 3.85 5.99
N LEU A 156 4.63 4.67 5.47
CA LEU A 156 4.28 5.61 4.40
C LEU A 156 4.29 4.91 3.03
N ALA A 157 3.22 4.21 2.74
CA ALA A 157 2.93 3.61 1.44
C ALA A 157 1.42 3.50 1.24
N ALA A 158 0.91 3.72 0.03
CA ALA A 158 -0.47 3.49 -0.34
C ALA A 158 -0.63 3.41 -1.88
N ASP A 159 -1.80 2.97 -2.37
CA ASP A 159 -2.11 2.76 -3.78
C ASP A 159 -2.91 3.92 -4.40
#